data_42a4bfc4382233589ad40843322865b4
#
_entry.id   42a4bfc4382233589ad40843322865b4
#
_cell.length_a   1.000
_cell.length_b   1.000
_cell.length_c   1.000
_cell.angle_alpha   90.00
_cell.angle_beta   90.00
_cell.angle_gamma   90.00
#
_symmetry.space_group_name_H-M   'P 1'
#
loop_
_entity.id
_entity.type
_entity.pdbx_description
1 polymer ?
#
loop_
_entity_poly.entity_id
_entity_poly.type
_entity_poly.pdbx_seq_one_letter_code
_entity_poly.pdbx_strand_id
1 'polypeptide(L)'
;MKNITQLLKVVVFLILSTNVALANVSDRESFSKVLIGKSTPQKQAAMSWLVDHEPSDVAKSVLTAWLHGNLYYFNDKSSDQYQQLFLSSDIRNAAQVVSAWSDITLAVESSRQFKKVRVNNKLRSLIRLEIASLGLDHADATIRLNAVTALVGQTDDAVISRLRQRASIETEQEIASLLRLALSIDDALTGNTTEQRIAAINVLSDYKQSVVLSTLNQVLKTETDELVRSAAERALDRYQQSQKFYSGVETVFFGLSLGSVLVLAGIGLAITFGVMGVINMAHGELIMIGAYTTYVMQQLMPNQIGLALILSIPMAFIVSGLVGIAIERSVIRHLYGRPLETLLATFGISLILQQAVRSIFSPLNRSVSTPDWMSGALQVNPMLSLTYNRLYIILFCIMVFIGLVMVLKKTPLVCRFGPYHKIELWREQWAFAPREWMP
;
A
#
# COMPACT_ATOMS: atom_id res chain seq x y z
N MET A 1 -63.47 -12.08 -27.45
CA MET A 1 -62.77 -13.37 -27.25
C MET A 1 -61.35 -13.43 -27.82
N LYS A 2 -60.98 -12.70 -28.88
CA LYS A 2 -59.61 -12.67 -29.44
C LYS A 2 -58.53 -12.08 -28.51
N ASN A 3 -58.86 -11.12 -27.66
CA ASN A 3 -57.91 -10.45 -26.75
C ASN A 3 -57.54 -11.27 -25.51
N ILE A 4 -58.43 -12.14 -25.05
CA ILE A 4 -58.19 -13.02 -23.89
C ILE A 4 -57.21 -14.14 -24.26
N THR A 5 -57.32 -14.65 -25.49
CA THR A 5 -56.40 -15.68 -26.00
C THR A 5 -55.01 -15.16 -26.29
N GLN A 6 -54.85 -13.87 -26.66
CA GLN A 6 -53.51 -13.24 -26.75
C GLN A 6 -52.91 -12.98 -25.36
N LEU A 7 -53.69 -12.50 -24.41
CA LEU A 7 -53.24 -12.31 -23.03
C LEU A 7 -52.80 -13.62 -22.37
N LEU A 8 -53.58 -14.71 -22.59
CA LEU A 8 -53.23 -16.03 -22.10
C LEU A 8 -51.94 -16.58 -22.72
N LYS A 9 -51.71 -16.31 -24.03
CA LYS A 9 -50.47 -16.70 -24.71
C LYS A 9 -49.24 -15.91 -24.17
N VAL A 10 -49.40 -14.63 -23.86
CA VAL A 10 -48.36 -13.79 -23.28
C VAL A 10 -48.07 -14.21 -21.84
N VAL A 11 -49.09 -14.54 -21.04
CA VAL A 11 -48.91 -15.05 -19.66
C VAL A 11 -48.30 -16.46 -19.66
N VAL A 12 -48.71 -17.36 -20.58
CA VAL A 12 -48.09 -18.68 -20.72
C VAL A 12 -46.65 -18.54 -21.26
N PHE A 13 -46.36 -17.59 -22.16
CA PHE A 13 -44.99 -17.33 -22.61
C PHE A 13 -44.14 -16.71 -21.51
N LEU A 14 -44.70 -15.83 -20.68
CA LEU A 14 -44.02 -15.29 -19.46
C LEU A 14 -43.78 -16.36 -18.39
N ILE A 15 -44.71 -17.29 -18.19
CA ILE A 15 -44.55 -18.43 -17.23
C ILE A 15 -43.53 -19.46 -17.77
N LEU A 16 -43.48 -19.67 -19.10
CA LEU A 16 -42.49 -20.53 -19.74
C LEU A 16 -41.08 -19.91 -19.84
N SER A 17 -40.97 -18.56 -19.81
CA SER A 17 -39.67 -17.90 -19.82
C SER A 17 -39.03 -17.73 -18.44
N THR A 18 -39.74 -18.02 -17.34
CA THR A 18 -39.21 -18.01 -15.97
C THR A 18 -38.65 -19.35 -15.48
N ASN A 19 -38.79 -20.44 -16.28
CA ASN A 19 -37.96 -21.61 -16.09
C ASN A 19 -36.55 -21.38 -16.64
N VAL A 20 -35.77 -20.45 -16.04
CA VAL A 20 -34.34 -20.60 -15.99
C VAL A 20 -34.13 -21.93 -15.23
N ALA A 21 -33.92 -23.02 -15.97
CA ALA A 21 -33.48 -24.27 -15.39
C ALA A 21 -32.19 -23.93 -14.61
N LEU A 22 -32.33 -23.79 -13.31
CA LEU A 22 -31.23 -23.91 -12.38
C LEU A 22 -30.67 -25.30 -12.70
N ALA A 23 -29.56 -25.36 -13.40
CA ALA A 23 -28.86 -26.63 -13.59
C ALA A 23 -28.49 -27.07 -12.18
N ASN A 24 -29.29 -28.02 -11.65
CA ASN A 24 -28.99 -28.65 -10.38
C ASN A 24 -27.67 -29.39 -10.56
N VAL A 25 -26.61 -28.89 -9.93
CA VAL A 25 -25.33 -29.60 -9.83
C VAL A 25 -25.56 -30.71 -8.81
N SER A 26 -25.53 -31.95 -9.25
CA SER A 26 -25.77 -33.11 -8.41
C SER A 26 -24.49 -33.93 -8.18
N ASP A 27 -23.53 -33.81 -9.04
CA ASP A 27 -22.30 -34.58 -9.04
C ASP A 27 -21.13 -33.82 -9.70
N ARG A 28 -19.92 -34.39 -9.63
CA ARG A 28 -18.69 -33.81 -10.18
C ARG A 28 -18.72 -33.65 -11.70
N GLU A 29 -19.47 -34.47 -12.41
CA GLU A 29 -19.61 -34.39 -13.85
C GLU A 29 -20.51 -33.22 -14.27
N SER A 30 -21.66 -33.06 -13.60
CA SER A 30 -22.56 -31.93 -13.80
C SER A 30 -21.89 -30.61 -13.42
N PHE A 31 -21.07 -30.59 -12.33
CA PHE A 31 -20.25 -29.46 -11.95
C PHE A 31 -19.29 -29.05 -13.08
N SER A 32 -18.56 -30.00 -13.65
CA SER A 32 -17.61 -29.73 -14.76
C SER A 32 -18.34 -29.15 -15.98
N LYS A 33 -19.49 -29.70 -16.35
CA LYS A 33 -20.32 -29.22 -17.46
C LYS A 33 -20.79 -27.79 -17.24
N VAL A 34 -21.20 -27.43 -16.02
CA VAL A 34 -21.64 -26.10 -15.64
C VAL A 34 -20.47 -25.10 -15.70
N LEU A 35 -19.28 -25.48 -15.20
CA LEU A 35 -18.11 -24.61 -15.24
C LEU A 35 -17.65 -24.27 -16.66
N ILE A 36 -17.76 -25.20 -17.57
CA ILE A 36 -17.44 -25.00 -19.01
C ILE A 36 -18.46 -24.08 -19.68
N GLY A 37 -19.71 -24.07 -19.19
CA GLY A 37 -20.81 -23.23 -19.69
C GLY A 37 -20.49 -21.72 -19.64
N LYS A 38 -21.39 -20.91 -20.20
CA LYS A 38 -21.25 -19.44 -20.25
C LYS A 38 -22.04 -18.70 -19.16
N SER A 39 -22.97 -19.39 -18.48
CA SER A 39 -23.91 -18.80 -17.52
C SER A 39 -23.23 -18.51 -16.18
N THR A 40 -23.14 -17.23 -15.80
CA THR A 40 -22.57 -16.82 -14.50
C THR A 40 -23.41 -17.28 -13.30
N PRO A 41 -24.75 -17.19 -13.30
CA PRO A 41 -25.58 -17.70 -12.19
C PRO A 41 -25.41 -19.20 -11.95
N GLN A 42 -25.34 -19.99 -13.03
CA GLN A 42 -25.12 -21.43 -12.91
C GLN A 42 -23.74 -21.76 -12.32
N LYS A 43 -22.70 -21.02 -12.69
CA LYS A 43 -21.36 -21.15 -12.11
C LYS A 43 -21.33 -20.78 -10.62
N GLN A 44 -22.14 -19.81 -10.20
CA GLN A 44 -22.28 -19.46 -8.81
C GLN A 44 -22.95 -20.60 -8.03
N ALA A 45 -24.03 -21.16 -8.52
CA ALA A 45 -24.66 -22.34 -7.91
C ALA A 45 -23.72 -23.56 -7.83
N ALA A 46 -22.88 -23.75 -8.85
CA ALA A 46 -21.86 -24.80 -8.85
C ALA A 46 -20.78 -24.56 -7.76
N MET A 47 -20.38 -23.30 -7.52
CA MET A 47 -19.43 -22.97 -6.44
C MET A 47 -20.01 -23.32 -5.06
N SER A 48 -21.27 -22.95 -4.79
CA SER A 48 -21.93 -23.31 -3.53
C SER A 48 -22.01 -24.83 -3.36
N TRP A 49 -22.40 -25.55 -4.41
CA TRP A 49 -22.41 -27.01 -4.38
C TRP A 49 -21.01 -27.59 -4.04
N LEU A 50 -19.94 -27.09 -4.65
CA LEU A 50 -18.57 -27.53 -4.39
C LEU A 50 -18.18 -27.36 -2.91
N VAL A 51 -18.53 -26.21 -2.33
CA VAL A 51 -18.21 -25.90 -0.92
C VAL A 51 -19.01 -26.77 0.06
N ASP A 52 -20.26 -27.09 -0.29
CA ASP A 52 -21.18 -27.85 0.60
C ASP A 52 -20.98 -29.37 0.51
N HIS A 53 -20.46 -29.90 -0.60
CA HIS A 53 -20.41 -31.34 -0.85
C HIS A 53 -18.99 -31.93 -0.94
N GLU A 54 -17.97 -31.12 -1.19
CA GLU A 54 -16.60 -31.64 -1.29
C GLU A 54 -15.76 -31.27 -0.04
N PRO A 55 -14.71 -32.03 0.26
CA PRO A 55 -13.79 -31.70 1.34
C PRO A 55 -13.20 -30.30 1.14
N SER A 56 -13.05 -29.55 2.24
CA SER A 56 -12.59 -28.15 2.22
C SER A 56 -11.28 -27.96 1.46
N ASP A 57 -10.35 -28.92 1.57
CA ASP A 57 -9.04 -28.85 0.88
C ASP A 57 -9.20 -28.99 -0.64
N VAL A 58 -10.07 -29.89 -1.10
CA VAL A 58 -10.37 -30.11 -2.52
C VAL A 58 -11.09 -28.89 -3.08
N ALA A 59 -12.13 -28.41 -2.39
CA ALA A 59 -12.88 -27.23 -2.80
C ALA A 59 -11.96 -26.00 -2.90
N LYS A 60 -11.11 -25.78 -1.91
CA LYS A 60 -10.12 -24.69 -1.89
C LYS A 60 -9.12 -24.81 -3.04
N SER A 61 -8.61 -26.01 -3.32
CA SER A 61 -7.67 -26.27 -4.41
C SER A 61 -8.28 -25.93 -5.77
N VAL A 62 -9.50 -26.43 -6.04
CA VAL A 62 -10.24 -26.18 -7.30
C VAL A 62 -10.56 -24.70 -7.47
N LEU A 63 -11.07 -24.03 -6.42
CA LEU A 63 -11.40 -22.61 -6.45
C LEU A 63 -10.15 -21.75 -6.64
N THR A 64 -9.05 -22.07 -5.97
CA THR A 64 -7.77 -21.36 -6.10
C THR A 64 -7.20 -21.51 -7.50
N ALA A 65 -7.21 -22.73 -8.03
CA ALA A 65 -6.75 -22.96 -9.40
C ALA A 65 -7.64 -22.20 -10.42
N TRP A 66 -8.94 -22.17 -10.21
CA TRP A 66 -9.84 -21.41 -11.07
C TRP A 66 -9.60 -19.92 -10.99
N LEU A 67 -9.39 -19.37 -9.80
CA LEU A 67 -9.09 -17.95 -9.56
C LEU A 67 -7.82 -17.49 -10.30
N HIS A 68 -6.75 -18.31 -10.24
CA HIS A 68 -5.47 -18.03 -10.90
C HIS A 68 -5.46 -18.43 -12.38
N GLY A 69 -6.52 -19.09 -12.84
CA GLY A 69 -6.64 -19.57 -14.22
C GLY A 69 -5.77 -20.79 -14.51
N ASN A 70 -5.53 -21.61 -13.52
CA ASN A 70 -4.80 -22.88 -13.58
C ASN A 70 -5.74 -24.08 -13.63
N LEU A 71 -7.05 -23.85 -13.82
CA LEU A 71 -8.08 -24.88 -13.99
C LEU A 71 -8.37 -25.05 -15.47
N TYR A 72 -8.21 -26.28 -15.96
CA TYR A 72 -8.40 -26.67 -17.35
C TYR A 72 -9.43 -27.81 -17.44
N TYR A 73 -10.06 -27.96 -18.60
CA TYR A 73 -10.88 -29.11 -18.91
C TYR A 73 -10.39 -29.82 -20.16
N PHE A 74 -10.52 -31.13 -20.20
CA PHE A 74 -10.15 -31.96 -21.36
C PHE A 74 -11.20 -31.81 -22.44
N ASN A 75 -10.79 -31.49 -23.67
CA ASN A 75 -11.72 -31.11 -24.75
C ASN A 75 -11.73 -32.13 -25.91
N ASP A 76 -11.14 -33.31 -25.73
CA ASP A 76 -11.18 -34.35 -26.76
C ASP A 76 -12.41 -35.24 -26.54
N LYS A 77 -13.35 -35.21 -27.50
CA LYS A 77 -14.61 -35.96 -27.44
C LYS A 77 -14.45 -37.47 -27.60
N SER A 78 -13.30 -37.92 -28.07
CA SER A 78 -13.02 -39.35 -28.28
C SER A 78 -12.50 -40.04 -27.03
N SER A 79 -12.22 -39.30 -25.96
CA SER A 79 -11.67 -39.81 -24.70
C SER A 79 -12.71 -39.89 -23.62
N ASP A 80 -12.62 -40.92 -22.76
CA ASP A 80 -13.46 -41.09 -21.56
C ASP A 80 -13.26 -39.95 -20.55
N GLN A 81 -12.25 -39.13 -20.74
CA GLN A 81 -11.94 -38.00 -19.87
C GLN A 81 -12.52 -36.67 -20.40
N TYR A 82 -13.38 -36.74 -21.42
CA TYR A 82 -14.00 -35.55 -21.98
C TYR A 82 -14.74 -34.74 -20.91
N GLN A 83 -14.43 -33.41 -20.86
CA GLN A 83 -14.96 -32.45 -19.90
C GLN A 83 -14.50 -32.65 -18.43
N GLN A 84 -13.62 -33.58 -18.12
CA GLN A 84 -13.02 -33.65 -16.79
C GLN A 84 -12.11 -32.44 -16.51
N LEU A 85 -11.98 -32.08 -15.23
CA LEU A 85 -11.21 -30.94 -14.77
C LEU A 85 -9.82 -31.36 -14.31
N PHE A 86 -8.82 -30.56 -14.70
CA PHE A 86 -7.40 -30.77 -14.39
C PHE A 86 -6.75 -29.48 -13.89
N LEU A 87 -5.77 -29.63 -13.02
CA LEU A 87 -4.98 -28.56 -12.43
C LEU A 87 -3.60 -28.54 -13.09
N SER A 88 -3.18 -27.35 -13.54
CA SER A 88 -1.82 -27.12 -14.04
C SER A 88 -1.45 -25.66 -13.94
N SER A 89 -0.23 -25.35 -13.48
CA SER A 89 0.28 -23.97 -13.47
C SER A 89 0.66 -23.48 -14.88
N ASP A 90 1.19 -24.38 -15.72
CA ASP A 90 1.53 -24.09 -17.12
C ASP A 90 1.32 -25.32 -17.99
N ILE A 91 0.17 -25.38 -18.66
CA ILE A 91 -0.21 -26.51 -19.52
C ILE A 91 0.70 -26.68 -20.76
N ARG A 92 1.43 -25.64 -21.16
CA ARG A 92 2.27 -25.68 -22.36
C ARG A 92 3.57 -26.42 -22.13
N ASN A 93 4.10 -26.31 -20.91
CA ASN A 93 5.37 -26.91 -20.49
C ASN A 93 5.18 -28.10 -19.54
N ALA A 94 3.93 -28.41 -19.15
CA ALA A 94 3.65 -29.52 -18.25
C ALA A 94 3.74 -30.88 -18.97
N ALA A 95 4.53 -31.80 -18.40
CA ALA A 95 4.57 -33.19 -18.86
C ALA A 95 3.32 -33.98 -18.39
N GLN A 96 2.76 -33.59 -17.25
CA GLN A 96 1.58 -34.22 -16.63
C GLN A 96 0.68 -33.15 -15.99
N VAL A 97 -0.61 -33.45 -15.92
CA VAL A 97 -1.61 -32.65 -15.20
C VAL A 97 -2.27 -33.51 -14.13
N VAL A 98 -2.70 -32.88 -13.04
CA VAL A 98 -3.36 -33.58 -11.92
C VAL A 98 -4.86 -33.41 -12.05
N SER A 99 -5.64 -34.47 -11.82
CA SER A 99 -7.11 -34.35 -11.76
C SER A 99 -7.54 -33.39 -10.65
N ALA A 100 -8.59 -32.61 -10.86
CA ALA A 100 -9.16 -31.73 -9.84
C ALA A 100 -9.77 -32.48 -8.65
N TRP A 101 -10.05 -33.78 -8.81
CA TRP A 101 -10.82 -34.61 -7.86
C TRP A 101 -10.02 -35.72 -7.18
N SER A 102 -8.83 -36.01 -7.67
CA SER A 102 -7.99 -37.10 -7.20
C SER A 102 -6.54 -36.87 -7.58
N ASP A 103 -5.61 -37.55 -6.93
CA ASP A 103 -4.18 -37.48 -7.25
C ASP A 103 -3.79 -38.19 -8.57
N ILE A 104 -4.79 -38.54 -9.39
CA ILE A 104 -4.57 -39.20 -10.67
C ILE A 104 -3.93 -38.16 -11.62
N THR A 105 -2.79 -38.54 -12.17
CA THR A 105 -2.07 -37.73 -13.15
C THR A 105 -2.33 -38.21 -14.58
N LEU A 106 -2.54 -37.29 -15.49
CA LEU A 106 -2.67 -37.53 -16.93
C LEU A 106 -1.46 -36.97 -17.66
N ALA A 107 -0.86 -37.78 -18.55
CA ALA A 107 0.21 -37.30 -19.41
C ALA A 107 -0.32 -36.31 -20.45
N VAL A 108 0.39 -35.22 -20.67
CA VAL A 108 0.02 -34.20 -21.65
C VAL A 108 0.65 -34.54 -22.99
N GLU A 109 -0.09 -35.22 -23.86
CA GLU A 109 0.35 -35.51 -25.22
C GLU A 109 0.33 -34.24 -26.09
N SER A 110 -0.69 -33.39 -25.93
CA SER A 110 -0.81 -32.12 -26.60
C SER A 110 -1.54 -31.09 -25.73
N SER A 111 -0.95 -29.90 -25.57
CA SER A 111 -1.58 -28.78 -24.85
C SER A 111 -2.90 -28.31 -25.51
N ARG A 112 -3.16 -28.66 -26.77
CA ARG A 112 -4.40 -28.30 -27.51
C ARG A 112 -5.60 -29.10 -27.02
N GLN A 113 -5.42 -30.25 -26.39
CA GLN A 113 -6.49 -31.08 -25.82
C GLN A 113 -7.09 -30.45 -24.56
N PHE A 114 -6.38 -29.51 -23.93
CA PHE A 114 -6.82 -28.85 -22.71
C PHE A 114 -7.28 -27.41 -23.03
N LYS A 115 -8.44 -27.04 -22.49
CA LYS A 115 -8.95 -25.67 -22.57
C LYS A 115 -9.13 -25.09 -21.18
N LYS A 116 -8.75 -23.83 -21.02
CA LYS A 116 -8.86 -23.08 -19.77
C LYS A 116 -10.28 -22.78 -19.41
N VAL A 117 -10.67 -23.04 -18.17
CA VAL A 117 -11.97 -22.59 -17.62
C VAL A 117 -11.93 -21.08 -17.44
N ARG A 118 -12.81 -20.38 -18.16
CA ARG A 118 -12.84 -18.91 -18.17
C ARG A 118 -13.43 -18.36 -16.87
N VAL A 119 -12.80 -17.32 -16.34
CA VAL A 119 -13.26 -16.56 -15.19
C VAL A 119 -13.37 -15.09 -15.54
N ASN A 120 -14.51 -14.45 -15.23
CA ASN A 120 -14.71 -13.01 -15.35
C ASN A 120 -14.51 -12.32 -13.98
N ASN A 121 -14.48 -10.98 -13.96
CA ASN A 121 -14.22 -10.23 -12.72
C ASN A 121 -15.29 -10.49 -11.66
N LYS A 122 -16.56 -10.65 -12.01
CA LYS A 122 -17.64 -10.97 -11.09
C LYS A 122 -17.41 -12.35 -10.44
N LEU A 123 -17.07 -13.37 -11.24
CA LEU A 123 -16.74 -14.70 -10.73
C LEU A 123 -15.50 -14.71 -9.85
N ARG A 124 -14.47 -13.89 -10.17
CA ARG A 124 -13.28 -13.76 -9.32
C ARG A 124 -13.63 -13.26 -7.93
N SER A 125 -14.52 -12.27 -7.82
CA SER A 125 -14.99 -11.79 -6.51
C SER A 125 -15.72 -12.86 -5.74
N LEU A 126 -16.64 -13.59 -6.39
CA LEU A 126 -17.38 -14.70 -5.76
C LEU A 126 -16.45 -15.84 -5.32
N ILE A 127 -15.51 -16.24 -6.17
CA ILE A 127 -14.52 -17.29 -5.82
C ILE A 127 -13.70 -16.88 -4.59
N ARG A 128 -13.27 -15.61 -4.50
CA ARG A 128 -12.54 -15.13 -3.33
C ARG A 128 -13.37 -15.19 -2.06
N LEU A 129 -14.65 -14.89 -2.14
CA LEU A 129 -15.57 -14.97 -1.00
C LEU A 129 -15.75 -16.42 -0.54
N GLU A 130 -15.91 -17.36 -1.48
CA GLU A 130 -16.04 -18.78 -1.14
C GLU A 130 -14.74 -19.36 -0.55
N ILE A 131 -13.59 -19.00 -1.10
CA ILE A 131 -12.28 -19.37 -0.50
C ILE A 131 -12.14 -18.82 0.92
N ALA A 132 -12.55 -17.55 1.13
CA ALA A 132 -12.55 -16.97 2.46
C ALA A 132 -13.50 -17.68 3.41
N SER A 133 -14.70 -18.02 2.95
CA SER A 133 -15.68 -18.78 3.74
C SER A 133 -15.12 -20.15 4.21
N LEU A 134 -14.39 -20.86 3.35
CA LEU A 134 -13.71 -22.10 3.72
C LEU A 134 -12.58 -21.90 4.74
N GLY A 135 -12.00 -20.68 4.80
CA GLY A 135 -10.96 -20.34 5.76
C GLY A 135 -11.45 -20.04 7.17
N LEU A 136 -12.75 -19.85 7.38
CA LEU A 136 -13.32 -19.49 8.69
C LEU A 136 -13.08 -20.54 9.80
N ASP A 137 -13.08 -21.81 9.46
CA ASP A 137 -12.96 -22.93 10.39
C ASP A 137 -11.55 -23.52 10.45
N HIS A 138 -10.58 -22.83 9.84
CA HIS A 138 -9.20 -23.30 9.82
C HIS A 138 -8.56 -23.25 11.22
N ALA A 139 -7.69 -24.22 11.55
CA ALA A 139 -7.00 -24.30 12.84
C ALA A 139 -6.07 -23.08 13.08
N ASP A 140 -5.40 -22.59 12.03
CA ASP A 140 -4.50 -21.44 12.09
C ASP A 140 -5.29 -20.12 12.20
N ALA A 141 -5.03 -19.36 13.28
CA ALA A 141 -5.64 -18.06 13.54
C ALA A 141 -5.38 -17.04 12.42
N THR A 142 -4.20 -17.08 11.79
CA THR A 142 -3.82 -16.16 10.71
C THR A 142 -4.71 -16.37 9.47
N ILE A 143 -5.02 -17.63 9.15
CA ILE A 143 -5.91 -17.96 8.04
C ILE A 143 -7.33 -17.52 8.36
N ARG A 144 -7.81 -17.74 9.61
CA ARG A 144 -9.13 -17.27 10.03
C ARG A 144 -9.24 -15.73 10.00
N LEU A 145 -8.21 -15.03 10.47
CA LEU A 145 -8.15 -13.58 10.44
C LEU A 145 -8.30 -13.04 9.00
N ASN A 146 -7.54 -13.61 8.06
CA ASN A 146 -7.60 -13.24 6.66
C ASN A 146 -8.98 -13.58 6.05
N ALA A 147 -9.57 -14.70 6.43
CA ALA A 147 -10.90 -15.11 6.00
C ALA A 147 -11.97 -14.11 6.46
N VAL A 148 -12.01 -13.80 7.76
CA VAL A 148 -12.96 -12.83 8.31
C VAL A 148 -12.75 -11.45 7.69
N THR A 149 -11.51 -10.99 7.56
CA THR A 149 -11.18 -9.70 6.94
C THR A 149 -11.73 -9.58 5.50
N ALA A 150 -11.63 -10.66 4.72
CA ALA A 150 -12.16 -10.69 3.35
C ALA A 150 -13.70 -10.71 3.28
N LEU A 151 -14.35 -11.17 4.34
CA LEU A 151 -15.82 -11.29 4.44
C LEU A 151 -16.47 -10.06 5.11
N VAL A 152 -15.72 -9.18 5.75
CA VAL A 152 -16.26 -7.95 6.34
C VAL A 152 -16.94 -7.10 5.27
N GLY A 153 -18.19 -6.71 5.52
CA GLY A 153 -19.00 -5.92 4.58
C GLY A 153 -19.81 -6.73 3.58
N GLN A 154 -19.77 -8.07 3.67
CA GLN A 154 -20.71 -8.93 2.96
C GLN A 154 -22.03 -9.02 3.74
N THR A 155 -23.14 -9.01 3.00
CA THR A 155 -24.52 -9.08 3.56
C THR A 155 -25.31 -10.25 2.96
N ASP A 156 -24.63 -11.25 2.41
CA ASP A 156 -25.26 -12.48 1.94
C ASP A 156 -25.64 -13.37 3.14
N ASP A 157 -26.89 -13.82 3.20
CA ASP A 157 -27.43 -14.58 4.34
C ASP A 157 -26.60 -15.84 4.66
N ALA A 158 -26.10 -16.52 3.64
CA ALA A 158 -25.27 -17.71 3.82
C ALA A 158 -23.92 -17.37 4.47
N VAL A 159 -23.30 -16.25 4.07
CA VAL A 159 -22.05 -15.77 4.65
C VAL A 159 -22.29 -15.30 6.09
N ILE A 160 -23.34 -14.51 6.33
CA ILE A 160 -23.68 -14.00 7.66
C ILE A 160 -23.96 -15.12 8.64
N SER A 161 -24.69 -16.18 8.23
CA SER A 161 -24.95 -17.32 9.10
C SER A 161 -23.66 -18.04 9.52
N ARG A 162 -22.69 -18.21 8.62
CA ARG A 162 -21.36 -18.78 8.93
C ARG A 162 -20.54 -17.86 9.84
N LEU A 163 -20.55 -16.55 9.60
CA LEU A 163 -19.88 -15.58 10.48
C LEU A 163 -20.49 -15.60 11.89
N ARG A 164 -21.82 -15.70 12.01
CA ARG A 164 -22.52 -15.77 13.29
C ARG A 164 -22.19 -17.07 14.04
N GLN A 165 -22.14 -18.19 13.35
CA GLN A 165 -21.72 -19.47 13.93
C GLN A 165 -20.26 -19.39 14.40
N ARG A 166 -19.35 -18.81 13.58
CA ARG A 166 -17.96 -18.65 13.98
C ARG A 166 -17.79 -17.72 15.18
N ALA A 167 -18.54 -16.62 15.24
CA ALA A 167 -18.49 -15.66 16.34
C ALA A 167 -18.84 -16.29 17.72
N SER A 168 -19.64 -17.35 17.75
CA SER A 168 -20.01 -18.03 19.00
C SER A 168 -18.90 -18.91 19.59
N ILE A 169 -17.90 -19.29 18.81
CA ILE A 169 -16.83 -20.21 19.20
C ILE A 169 -15.41 -19.60 19.10
N GLU A 170 -15.27 -18.39 18.56
CA GLU A 170 -13.96 -17.75 18.38
C GLU A 170 -13.40 -17.26 19.71
N THR A 171 -12.13 -17.56 19.96
CA THR A 171 -11.41 -17.22 21.20
C THR A 171 -10.41 -16.10 21.00
N GLU A 172 -9.93 -15.90 19.77
CA GLU A 172 -8.95 -14.85 19.47
C GLU A 172 -9.65 -13.49 19.44
N GLN A 173 -9.20 -12.57 20.29
CA GLN A 173 -9.84 -11.27 20.50
C GLN A 173 -9.87 -10.41 19.21
N GLU A 174 -8.83 -10.46 18.40
CA GLU A 174 -8.74 -9.71 17.15
C GLU A 174 -9.78 -10.20 16.14
N ILE A 175 -9.89 -11.51 15.97
CA ILE A 175 -10.86 -12.14 15.06
C ILE A 175 -12.29 -11.90 15.56
N ALA A 176 -12.53 -12.05 16.88
CA ALA A 176 -13.83 -11.79 17.49
C ALA A 176 -14.27 -10.33 17.28
N SER A 177 -13.34 -9.37 17.34
CA SER A 177 -13.66 -7.97 17.07
C SER A 177 -14.07 -7.72 15.61
N LEU A 178 -13.41 -8.37 14.64
CA LEU A 178 -13.78 -8.28 13.22
C LEU A 178 -15.10 -9.00 12.91
N LEU A 179 -15.36 -10.13 13.55
CA LEU A 179 -16.65 -10.81 13.45
C LEU A 179 -17.79 -9.92 13.99
N ARG A 180 -17.58 -9.27 15.15
CA ARG A 180 -18.54 -8.30 15.69
C ARG A 180 -18.76 -7.14 14.72
N LEU A 181 -17.70 -6.60 14.10
CA LEU A 181 -17.81 -5.57 13.07
C LEU A 181 -18.67 -6.06 11.90
N ALA A 182 -18.38 -7.24 11.34
CA ALA A 182 -19.10 -7.80 10.20
C ALA A 182 -20.60 -8.02 10.51
N LEU A 183 -20.91 -8.56 11.67
CA LEU A 183 -22.30 -8.76 12.10
C LEU A 183 -23.03 -7.45 12.39
N SER A 184 -22.33 -6.46 12.97
CA SER A 184 -22.93 -5.13 13.20
C SER A 184 -23.20 -4.39 11.88
N ILE A 185 -22.42 -4.63 10.81
CA ILE A 185 -22.71 -4.10 9.48
C ILE A 185 -24.03 -4.68 8.95
N ASP A 186 -24.19 -5.99 9.06
CA ASP A 186 -25.43 -6.66 8.65
C ASP A 186 -26.63 -6.17 9.46
N ASP A 187 -26.55 -6.20 10.80
CA ASP A 187 -27.61 -5.75 11.68
C ASP A 187 -27.97 -4.26 11.46
N ALA A 188 -27.02 -3.39 11.10
CA ALA A 188 -27.31 -2.00 10.79
C ALA A 188 -28.07 -1.83 9.48
N LEU A 189 -27.85 -2.70 8.48
CA LEU A 189 -28.51 -2.64 7.16
C LEU A 189 -29.82 -3.41 7.10
N THR A 190 -29.89 -4.60 7.75
CA THR A 190 -30.97 -5.56 7.59
C THR A 190 -31.71 -5.88 8.89
N GLY A 191 -31.28 -5.34 10.04
CA GLY A 191 -31.85 -5.62 11.34
C GLY A 191 -33.37 -5.42 11.39
N ASN A 192 -34.08 -6.34 12.07
CA ASN A 192 -35.53 -6.40 12.07
C ASN A 192 -36.20 -5.34 12.95
N THR A 193 -35.51 -4.81 13.97
CA THR A 193 -36.04 -3.78 14.87
C THR A 193 -35.19 -2.51 14.87
N THR A 194 -35.84 -1.38 15.13
CA THR A 194 -35.20 -0.07 15.26
C THR A 194 -34.09 -0.11 16.33
N GLU A 195 -34.36 -0.73 17.49
CA GLU A 195 -33.39 -0.86 18.58
C GLU A 195 -32.16 -1.66 18.19
N GLN A 196 -32.34 -2.80 17.50
CA GLN A 196 -31.23 -3.61 17.01
C GLN A 196 -30.34 -2.81 16.06
N ARG A 197 -30.94 -2.11 15.11
CA ARG A 197 -30.23 -1.29 14.13
C ARG A 197 -29.46 -0.13 14.79
N ILE A 198 -30.08 0.56 15.76
CA ILE A 198 -29.41 1.64 16.52
C ILE A 198 -28.25 1.06 17.35
N ALA A 199 -28.44 -0.10 18.01
CA ALA A 199 -27.37 -0.75 18.76
C ALA A 199 -26.19 -1.13 17.85
N ALA A 200 -26.46 -1.68 16.68
CA ALA A 200 -25.46 -2.01 15.69
C ALA A 200 -24.70 -0.77 15.19
N ILE A 201 -25.39 0.32 14.86
CA ILE A 201 -24.79 1.60 14.45
C ILE A 201 -23.89 2.18 15.57
N ASN A 202 -24.30 2.08 16.83
CA ASN A 202 -23.47 2.52 17.94
C ASN A 202 -22.19 1.68 18.06
N VAL A 203 -22.26 0.37 17.89
CA VAL A 203 -21.09 -0.50 17.83
C VAL A 203 -20.17 -0.10 16.69
N LEU A 204 -20.71 0.17 15.49
CA LEU A 204 -19.94 0.59 14.32
C LEU A 204 -19.16 1.89 14.57
N SER A 205 -19.67 2.79 15.43
CA SER A 205 -19.00 4.07 15.71
C SER A 205 -17.61 3.92 16.36
N ASP A 206 -17.32 2.78 16.99
CA ASP A 206 -16.03 2.49 17.64
C ASP A 206 -14.98 1.97 16.65
N TYR A 207 -15.42 1.53 15.48
CA TYR A 207 -14.55 0.96 14.46
C TYR A 207 -14.07 2.02 13.46
N LYS A 208 -12.84 1.82 12.97
CA LYS A 208 -12.13 2.80 12.11
C LYS A 208 -11.93 2.31 10.66
N GLN A 209 -12.46 1.15 10.33
CA GLN A 209 -12.38 0.56 8.99
C GLN A 209 -13.21 1.37 7.99
N SER A 210 -12.70 1.49 6.75
CA SER A 210 -13.39 2.25 5.68
C SER A 210 -14.78 1.71 5.33
N VAL A 211 -15.01 0.42 5.58
CA VAL A 211 -16.33 -0.22 5.37
C VAL A 211 -17.41 0.41 6.26
N VAL A 212 -17.06 0.88 7.47
CA VAL A 212 -18.00 1.57 8.37
C VAL A 212 -18.55 2.83 7.71
N LEU A 213 -17.68 3.63 7.09
CA LEU A 213 -18.10 4.83 6.38
C LEU A 213 -19.08 4.51 5.23
N SER A 214 -18.80 3.46 4.45
CA SER A 214 -19.69 3.05 3.36
C SER A 214 -21.03 2.54 3.89
N THR A 215 -21.03 1.77 4.98
CA THR A 215 -22.26 1.27 5.63
C THR A 215 -23.12 2.39 6.18
N LEU A 216 -22.54 3.33 6.95
CA LEU A 216 -23.29 4.48 7.49
C LEU A 216 -23.88 5.35 6.37
N ASN A 217 -23.13 5.61 5.31
CA ASN A 217 -23.66 6.32 4.14
C ASN A 217 -24.77 5.54 3.43
N GLN A 218 -24.71 4.22 3.38
CA GLN A 218 -25.76 3.38 2.81
C GLN A 218 -27.02 3.44 3.67
N VAL A 219 -26.90 3.31 4.99
CA VAL A 219 -28.00 3.47 5.94
C VAL A 219 -28.68 4.83 5.75
N LEU A 220 -27.92 5.93 5.70
CA LEU A 220 -28.46 7.28 5.49
C LEU A 220 -29.22 7.47 4.16
N LYS A 221 -28.86 6.69 3.12
CA LYS A 221 -29.54 6.74 1.81
C LYS A 221 -30.82 5.92 1.75
N THR A 222 -30.85 4.79 2.46
CA THR A 222 -31.96 3.81 2.33
C THR A 222 -32.97 3.89 3.49
N GLU A 223 -32.55 4.49 4.62
CA GLU A 223 -33.32 4.49 5.85
C GLU A 223 -34.43 5.54 5.83
N THR A 224 -35.62 5.15 6.29
CA THR A 224 -36.79 6.00 6.43
C THR A 224 -37.12 6.32 7.92
N ASP A 225 -36.64 5.47 8.87
CA ASP A 225 -36.81 5.68 10.28
C ASP A 225 -35.89 6.81 10.79
N GLU A 226 -36.48 7.90 11.30
CA GLU A 226 -35.75 9.08 11.77
C GLU A 226 -34.82 8.78 12.95
N LEU A 227 -35.17 7.80 13.82
CA LEU A 227 -34.34 7.42 14.95
C LEU A 227 -33.07 6.71 14.51
N VAL A 228 -33.19 5.79 13.56
CA VAL A 228 -32.03 5.08 12.96
C VAL A 228 -31.16 6.07 12.19
N ARG A 229 -31.80 6.94 11.41
CA ARG A 229 -31.11 7.97 10.64
C ARG A 229 -30.30 8.92 11.53
N SER A 230 -30.89 9.42 12.60
CA SER A 230 -30.20 10.31 13.56
C SER A 230 -29.06 9.61 14.30
N ALA A 231 -29.16 8.29 14.54
CA ALA A 231 -28.09 7.49 15.10
C ALA A 231 -26.95 7.35 14.10
N ALA A 232 -27.25 7.09 12.81
CA ALA A 232 -26.27 6.99 11.76
C ALA A 232 -25.54 8.32 11.50
N GLU A 233 -26.24 9.46 11.54
CA GLU A 233 -25.65 10.79 11.42
C GLU A 233 -24.64 11.05 12.55
N ARG A 234 -25.01 10.77 13.81
CA ARG A 234 -24.08 10.91 14.95
C ARG A 234 -22.87 9.97 14.84
N ALA A 235 -23.06 8.74 14.39
CA ALA A 235 -21.98 7.80 14.18
C ALA A 235 -21.05 8.27 13.05
N LEU A 236 -21.61 8.79 11.97
CA LEU A 236 -20.85 9.36 10.84
C LEU A 236 -20.02 10.57 11.26
N ASP A 237 -20.59 11.48 12.07
CA ASP A 237 -19.87 12.64 12.61
C ASP A 237 -18.68 12.20 13.46
N ARG A 238 -18.86 11.22 14.36
CA ARG A 238 -17.76 10.67 15.17
C ARG A 238 -16.67 10.05 14.30
N TYR A 239 -17.06 9.29 13.27
CA TYR A 239 -16.12 8.70 12.33
C TYR A 239 -15.32 9.78 11.59
N GLN A 240 -15.98 10.83 11.08
CA GLN A 240 -15.34 11.94 10.38
C GLN A 240 -14.43 12.76 11.30
N GLN A 241 -14.82 12.99 12.55
CA GLN A 241 -13.96 13.66 13.54
C GLN A 241 -12.70 12.85 13.80
N SER A 242 -12.82 11.52 13.98
CA SER A 242 -11.67 10.62 14.11
C SER A 242 -10.79 10.66 12.86
N GLN A 243 -11.38 10.61 11.67
CA GLN A 243 -10.65 10.69 10.42
C GLN A 243 -9.87 12.02 10.28
N LYS A 244 -10.50 13.16 10.62
CA LYS A 244 -9.83 14.47 10.61
C LYS A 244 -8.66 14.52 11.59
N PHE A 245 -8.83 13.95 12.78
CA PHE A 245 -7.75 13.88 13.77
C PHE A 245 -6.56 13.06 13.24
N TYR A 246 -6.78 11.84 12.75
CA TYR A 246 -5.70 11.00 12.24
C TYR A 246 -5.06 11.57 10.97
N SER A 247 -5.84 12.19 10.08
CA SER A 247 -5.31 12.91 8.92
C SER A 247 -4.44 14.10 9.34
N GLY A 248 -4.81 14.80 10.43
CA GLY A 248 -3.99 15.84 11.04
C GLY A 248 -2.64 15.29 11.54
N VAL A 249 -2.66 14.17 12.25
CA VAL A 249 -1.44 13.48 12.73
C VAL A 249 -0.55 13.06 11.55
N GLU A 250 -1.13 12.50 10.49
CA GLU A 250 -0.41 12.12 9.28
C GLU A 250 0.22 13.33 8.60
N THR A 251 -0.51 14.45 8.51
CA THR A 251 0.00 15.72 7.95
C THR A 251 1.18 16.26 8.75
N VAL A 252 1.11 16.23 10.09
CA VAL A 252 2.23 16.62 10.96
C VAL A 252 3.43 15.71 10.75
N PHE A 253 3.21 14.41 10.66
CA PHE A 253 4.28 13.45 10.39
C PHE A 253 4.97 13.69 9.04
N PHE A 254 4.19 13.96 7.99
CA PHE A 254 4.73 14.33 6.68
C PHE A 254 5.48 15.65 6.71
N GLY A 255 4.93 16.65 7.41
CA GLY A 255 5.60 17.94 7.61
C GLY A 255 6.92 17.80 8.38
N LEU A 256 6.94 16.96 9.41
CA LEU A 256 8.15 16.68 10.19
C LEU A 256 9.21 15.98 9.35
N SER A 257 8.82 15.01 8.51
CA SER A 257 9.75 14.35 7.59
C SER A 257 10.35 15.31 6.58
N LEU A 258 9.53 16.17 5.95
CA LEU A 258 10.00 17.20 5.03
C LEU A 258 10.89 18.22 5.75
N GLY A 259 10.45 18.67 6.94
CA GLY A 259 11.22 19.57 7.79
C GLY A 259 12.59 18.99 8.16
N SER A 260 12.67 17.68 8.42
CA SER A 260 13.95 17.01 8.70
C SER A 260 14.94 17.12 7.55
N VAL A 261 14.50 16.98 6.31
CA VAL A 261 15.37 17.18 5.13
C VAL A 261 15.83 18.63 5.02
N LEU A 262 14.92 19.58 5.23
CA LEU A 262 15.26 21.02 5.21
C LEU A 262 16.21 21.40 6.33
N VAL A 263 16.06 20.82 7.53
CA VAL A 263 16.98 21.04 8.65
C VAL A 263 18.38 20.52 8.30
N LEU A 264 18.51 19.33 7.69
CA LEU A 264 19.82 18.83 7.25
C LEU A 264 20.48 19.75 6.23
N ALA A 265 19.73 20.24 5.26
CA ALA A 265 20.23 21.21 4.29
C ALA A 265 20.62 22.53 4.95
N GLY A 266 19.79 23.02 5.89
CA GLY A 266 20.04 24.25 6.65
C GLY A 266 21.26 24.17 7.57
N ILE A 267 21.49 23.01 8.20
CA ILE A 267 22.70 22.75 9.00
C ILE A 267 23.96 22.87 8.13
N GLY A 268 23.95 22.26 6.94
CA GLY A 268 25.07 22.37 6.00
C GLY A 268 25.36 23.81 5.61
N LEU A 269 24.30 24.59 5.32
CA LEU A 269 24.43 26.02 5.00
C LEU A 269 24.93 26.84 6.20
N ALA A 270 24.41 26.56 7.41
CA ALA A 270 24.82 27.23 8.64
C ALA A 270 26.30 26.99 8.96
N ILE A 271 26.83 25.79 8.69
CA ILE A 271 28.27 25.52 8.88
C ILE A 271 29.10 26.30 7.85
N THR A 272 28.74 26.28 6.59
CA THR A 272 29.52 26.98 5.56
C THR A 272 29.51 28.50 5.79
N PHE A 273 28.36 29.10 6.08
CA PHE A 273 28.25 30.53 6.35
C PHE A 273 28.83 30.91 7.74
N GLY A 274 28.51 30.14 8.77
CA GLY A 274 28.89 30.46 10.15
C GLY A 274 30.39 30.27 10.43
N VAL A 275 31.00 29.20 9.90
CA VAL A 275 32.40 28.84 10.14
C VAL A 275 33.31 29.51 9.12
N MET A 276 32.98 29.45 7.83
CA MET A 276 33.83 29.96 6.76
C MET A 276 33.57 31.45 6.44
N GLY A 277 32.41 31.98 6.82
CA GLY A 277 32.00 33.35 6.54
C GLY A 277 31.79 33.67 5.05
N VAL A 278 31.61 32.64 4.24
CA VAL A 278 31.46 32.72 2.78
C VAL A 278 30.04 32.35 2.39
N ILE A 279 29.39 33.18 1.60
CA ILE A 279 28.09 32.89 1.02
C ILE A 279 28.30 31.96 -0.20
N ASN A 280 27.96 30.69 -0.07
CA ASN A 280 28.13 29.71 -1.13
C ASN A 280 26.79 29.42 -1.82
N MET A 281 26.56 30.00 -3.00
CA MET A 281 25.36 29.75 -3.80
C MET A 281 25.33 28.34 -4.42
N ALA A 282 26.47 27.65 -4.49
CA ALA A 282 26.55 26.29 -5.02
C ALA A 282 26.21 25.18 -3.98
N HIS A 283 25.69 25.55 -2.78
CA HIS A 283 25.36 24.57 -1.73
C HIS A 283 24.30 23.56 -2.20
N GLY A 284 23.26 24.03 -2.90
CA GLY A 284 22.23 23.14 -3.47
C GLY A 284 22.80 22.12 -4.45
N GLU A 285 23.82 22.52 -5.21
CA GLU A 285 24.47 21.64 -6.20
C GLU A 285 25.32 20.54 -5.53
N LEU A 286 25.89 20.82 -4.38
CA LEU A 286 26.59 19.80 -3.58
C LEU A 286 25.61 18.75 -3.05
N ILE A 287 24.39 19.15 -2.67
CA ILE A 287 23.31 18.21 -2.29
C ILE A 287 22.90 17.38 -3.50
N MET A 288 22.74 18.00 -4.67
CA MET A 288 22.44 17.31 -5.92
C MET A 288 23.50 16.25 -6.26
N ILE A 289 24.79 16.58 -6.14
CA ILE A 289 25.90 15.64 -6.38
C ILE A 289 25.79 14.44 -5.43
N GLY A 290 25.47 14.66 -4.16
CA GLY A 290 25.21 13.60 -3.19
C GLY A 290 24.08 12.67 -3.62
N ALA A 291 22.97 13.24 -4.11
CA ALA A 291 21.83 12.46 -4.62
C ALA A 291 22.20 11.64 -5.86
N TYR A 292 22.94 12.21 -6.82
CA TYR A 292 23.42 11.47 -7.99
C TYR A 292 24.47 10.42 -7.64
N THR A 293 25.26 10.61 -6.59
CA THR A 293 26.15 9.55 -6.08
C THR A 293 25.35 8.33 -5.61
N THR A 294 24.23 8.55 -4.92
CA THR A 294 23.34 7.44 -4.52
C THR A 294 22.77 6.71 -5.73
N TYR A 295 22.34 7.45 -6.76
CA TYR A 295 21.85 6.86 -8.00
C TYR A 295 22.92 5.99 -8.69
N VAL A 296 24.17 6.49 -8.79
CA VAL A 296 25.28 5.74 -9.40
C VAL A 296 25.60 4.48 -8.58
N MET A 297 25.61 4.57 -7.25
CA MET A 297 25.83 3.42 -6.39
C MET A 297 24.78 2.31 -6.60
N GLN A 298 23.52 2.69 -6.81
CA GLN A 298 22.48 1.70 -7.14
C GLN A 298 22.66 1.08 -8.52
N GLN A 299 23.17 1.83 -9.49
CA GLN A 299 23.49 1.27 -10.81
C GLN A 299 24.68 0.28 -10.78
N LEU A 300 25.66 0.53 -9.90
CA LEU A 300 26.79 -0.36 -9.72
C LEU A 300 26.41 -1.66 -8.98
N MET A 301 25.37 -1.62 -8.15
CA MET A 301 24.93 -2.75 -7.32
C MET A 301 23.43 -3.04 -7.49
N PRO A 302 22.94 -3.41 -8.68
CA PRO A 302 21.50 -3.54 -8.94
C PRO A 302 20.82 -4.66 -8.15
N ASN A 303 21.58 -5.71 -7.79
CA ASN A 303 21.05 -6.86 -7.06
C ASN A 303 21.06 -6.68 -5.54
N GLN A 304 21.64 -5.59 -5.01
CA GLN A 304 21.81 -5.34 -3.57
C GLN A 304 21.47 -3.88 -3.22
N ILE A 305 20.24 -3.47 -3.51
CA ILE A 305 19.77 -2.09 -3.34
C ILE A 305 19.96 -1.59 -1.90
N GLY A 306 19.77 -2.46 -0.89
CA GLY A 306 19.96 -2.11 0.52
C GLY A 306 21.42 -1.76 0.87
N LEU A 307 22.37 -2.57 0.41
CA LEU A 307 23.80 -2.29 0.58
C LEU A 307 24.23 -1.06 -0.21
N ALA A 308 23.74 -0.91 -1.44
CA ALA A 308 24.03 0.27 -2.26
C ALA A 308 23.61 1.57 -1.55
N LEU A 309 22.45 1.57 -0.87
CA LEU A 309 21.98 2.73 -0.11
C LEU A 309 22.88 3.03 1.09
N ILE A 310 23.27 2.01 1.88
CA ILE A 310 24.14 2.21 3.06
C ILE A 310 25.52 2.71 2.62
N LEU A 311 26.10 2.13 1.58
CA LEU A 311 27.41 2.56 1.06
C LEU A 311 27.34 3.93 0.36
N SER A 312 26.18 4.32 -0.15
CA SER A 312 26.02 5.63 -0.78
C SER A 312 26.21 6.79 0.19
N ILE A 313 25.93 6.60 1.49
CA ILE A 313 26.08 7.66 2.52
C ILE A 313 27.54 8.11 2.63
N PRO A 314 28.53 7.24 2.95
CA PRO A 314 29.93 7.64 3.00
C PRO A 314 30.47 8.06 1.63
N MET A 315 30.02 7.42 0.53
CA MET A 315 30.47 7.81 -0.82
C MET A 315 29.95 9.18 -1.21
N ALA A 316 28.71 9.53 -0.94
CA ALA A 316 28.16 10.85 -1.18
C ALA A 316 28.92 11.93 -0.38
N PHE A 317 29.28 11.63 0.87
CA PHE A 317 30.09 12.51 1.69
C PHE A 317 31.49 12.75 1.07
N ILE A 318 32.16 11.69 0.61
CA ILE A 318 33.49 11.78 -0.01
C ILE A 318 33.38 12.56 -1.33
N VAL A 319 32.46 12.21 -2.23
CA VAL A 319 32.34 12.84 -3.54
C VAL A 319 31.97 14.32 -3.43
N SER A 320 30.94 14.65 -2.64
CA SER A 320 30.55 16.04 -2.40
C SER A 320 31.67 16.83 -1.71
N GLY A 321 32.40 16.19 -0.78
CA GLY A 321 33.54 16.77 -0.11
C GLY A 321 34.70 17.07 -1.07
N LEU A 322 35.04 16.15 -1.97
CA LEU A 322 36.08 16.37 -2.99
C LEU A 322 35.71 17.48 -3.95
N VAL A 323 34.45 17.55 -4.40
CA VAL A 323 33.97 18.65 -5.24
C VAL A 323 34.01 19.97 -4.46
N GLY A 324 33.62 20.00 -3.19
CA GLY A 324 33.71 21.16 -2.32
C GLY A 324 35.17 21.66 -2.16
N ILE A 325 36.12 20.75 -1.94
CA ILE A 325 37.56 21.07 -1.87
C ILE A 325 38.07 21.62 -3.20
N ALA A 326 37.64 21.06 -4.33
CA ALA A 326 38.01 21.53 -5.65
C ALA A 326 37.52 22.97 -5.88
N ILE A 327 36.27 23.27 -5.53
CA ILE A 327 35.68 24.62 -5.63
C ILE A 327 36.41 25.59 -4.70
N GLU A 328 36.69 25.18 -3.48
CA GLU A 328 37.41 26.02 -2.51
C GLU A 328 38.81 26.38 -3.02
N ARG A 329 39.60 25.38 -3.45
CA ARG A 329 40.99 25.63 -3.92
C ARG A 329 41.08 26.37 -5.21
N SER A 330 40.17 26.16 -6.16
CA SER A 330 40.22 26.77 -7.49
C SER A 330 39.65 28.19 -7.52
N VAL A 331 38.63 28.48 -6.73
CA VAL A 331 37.89 29.76 -6.83
C VAL A 331 37.79 30.49 -5.50
N ILE A 332 37.23 29.86 -4.44
CA ILE A 332 36.89 30.57 -3.20
C ILE A 332 38.14 31.11 -2.51
N ARG A 333 39.22 30.37 -2.49
CA ARG A 333 40.50 30.74 -1.88
C ARG A 333 41.03 32.09 -2.39
N HIS A 334 40.82 32.43 -3.67
CA HIS A 334 41.31 33.64 -4.30
C HIS A 334 40.40 34.86 -4.04
N LEU A 335 39.20 34.61 -3.51
CA LEU A 335 38.16 35.61 -3.28
C LEU A 335 37.89 35.89 -1.80
N TYR A 336 38.74 35.38 -0.89
CA TYR A 336 38.59 35.61 0.54
C TYR A 336 38.63 37.15 0.84
N GLY A 337 37.68 37.62 1.65
CA GLY A 337 37.52 39.02 2.01
C GLY A 337 36.68 39.85 1.05
N ARG A 338 36.19 39.25 -0.06
CA ARG A 338 35.35 39.93 -1.06
C ARG A 338 34.00 39.23 -1.22
N PRO A 339 33.04 39.47 -0.32
CA PRO A 339 31.81 38.68 -0.24
C PRO A 339 30.93 38.76 -1.52
N LEU A 340 30.86 39.90 -2.18
CA LEU A 340 30.09 40.08 -3.41
C LEU A 340 30.69 39.31 -4.59
N GLU A 341 32.02 39.36 -4.74
CA GLU A 341 32.71 38.63 -5.81
C GLU A 341 32.60 37.11 -5.60
N THR A 342 32.68 36.67 -4.35
CA THR A 342 32.49 35.24 -3.99
C THR A 342 31.08 34.74 -4.28
N LEU A 343 30.06 35.55 -4.00
CA LEU A 343 28.67 35.24 -4.30
C LEU A 343 28.46 35.07 -5.81
N LEU A 344 28.99 36.02 -6.63
CA LEU A 344 28.87 35.94 -8.08
C LEU A 344 29.64 34.75 -8.67
N ALA A 345 30.83 34.48 -8.18
CA ALA A 345 31.63 33.33 -8.62
C ALA A 345 30.97 31.98 -8.27
N THR A 346 30.45 31.85 -7.05
CA THR A 346 29.74 30.62 -6.64
C THR A 346 28.42 30.42 -7.39
N PHE A 347 27.75 31.50 -7.80
CA PHE A 347 26.58 31.40 -8.70
C PHE A 347 26.98 30.85 -10.09
N GLY A 348 28.10 31.34 -10.66
CA GLY A 348 28.65 30.81 -11.90
C GLY A 348 29.01 29.33 -11.81
N ILE A 349 29.62 28.91 -10.68
CA ILE A 349 29.92 27.50 -10.40
C ILE A 349 28.64 26.67 -10.32
N SER A 350 27.60 27.18 -9.66
CA SER A 350 26.29 26.50 -9.59
C SER A 350 25.76 26.16 -10.99
N LEU A 351 25.78 27.14 -11.91
CA LEU A 351 25.33 26.91 -13.30
C LEU A 351 26.20 25.88 -14.02
N ILE A 352 27.51 25.90 -13.82
CA ILE A 352 28.45 24.94 -14.42
C ILE A 352 28.13 23.51 -13.90
N LEU A 353 27.95 23.35 -12.59
CA LEU A 353 27.64 22.05 -11.98
C LEU A 353 26.29 21.50 -12.46
N GLN A 354 25.26 22.36 -12.53
CA GLN A 354 23.96 21.96 -13.09
C GLN A 354 24.09 21.47 -14.53
N GLN A 355 24.80 22.23 -15.35
CA GLN A 355 24.98 21.84 -16.75
C GLN A 355 25.83 20.57 -16.89
N ALA A 356 26.87 20.39 -16.08
CA ALA A 356 27.70 19.20 -16.08
C ALA A 356 26.86 17.95 -15.74
N VAL A 357 26.04 18.01 -14.68
CA VAL A 357 25.15 16.90 -14.29
C VAL A 357 24.12 16.59 -15.39
N ARG A 358 23.51 17.62 -15.99
CA ARG A 358 22.57 17.43 -17.11
C ARG A 358 23.25 16.78 -18.33
N SER A 359 24.50 17.13 -18.61
CA SER A 359 25.25 16.54 -19.73
C SER A 359 25.65 15.09 -19.47
N ILE A 360 26.00 14.74 -18.22
CA ILE A 360 26.43 13.39 -17.85
C ILE A 360 25.22 12.43 -17.70
N PHE A 361 24.16 12.89 -16.99
CA PHE A 361 23.04 12.03 -16.59
C PHE A 361 21.76 12.24 -17.40
N SER A 362 21.74 13.15 -18.38
CA SER A 362 20.53 13.59 -19.11
C SER A 362 19.62 14.52 -18.27
N PRO A 363 18.82 15.39 -18.91
CA PRO A 363 17.90 16.29 -18.22
C PRO A 363 16.67 15.58 -17.62
N LEU A 364 16.49 14.27 -17.85
CA LEU A 364 15.37 13.49 -17.32
C LEU A 364 15.58 13.14 -15.85
N ASN A 365 14.49 13.17 -15.10
CA ASN A 365 14.51 12.74 -13.71
C ASN A 365 14.92 11.27 -13.58
N ARG A 366 15.86 11.00 -12.69
CA ARG A 366 16.34 9.65 -12.37
C ARG A 366 15.68 9.18 -11.08
N SER A 367 15.07 8.00 -11.12
CA SER A 367 14.48 7.39 -9.93
C SER A 367 15.53 6.62 -9.14
N VAL A 368 15.45 6.70 -7.82
CA VAL A 368 16.21 5.90 -6.87
C VAL A 368 15.27 4.89 -6.24
N SER A 369 15.61 3.61 -6.30
CA SER A 369 14.78 2.54 -5.77
C SER A 369 14.89 2.46 -4.25
N THR A 370 13.77 2.19 -3.59
CA THR A 370 13.72 2.00 -2.14
C THR A 370 13.99 0.53 -1.82
N PRO A 371 14.88 0.20 -0.86
CA PRO A 371 15.09 -1.17 -0.42
C PRO A 371 13.85 -1.78 0.23
N ASP A 372 13.72 -3.11 0.19
CA ASP A 372 12.55 -3.83 0.74
C ASP A 372 12.32 -3.55 2.23
N TRP A 373 13.38 -3.42 3.02
CA TRP A 373 13.31 -3.12 4.46
C TRP A 373 12.85 -1.67 4.77
N MET A 374 12.91 -0.74 3.79
CA MET A 374 12.33 0.62 3.89
C MET A 374 10.97 0.73 3.21
N SER A 375 10.54 -0.30 2.49
CA SER A 375 9.25 -0.34 1.81
C SER A 375 8.12 -0.63 2.79
N GLY A 376 6.91 -0.17 2.47
CA GLY A 376 5.74 -0.40 3.31
C GLY A 376 5.44 0.74 4.28
N ALA A 377 4.47 0.48 5.18
CA ALA A 377 4.00 1.42 6.17
C ALA A 377 3.69 0.72 7.49
N LEU A 378 3.98 1.39 8.60
CA LEU A 378 3.52 1.01 9.92
C LEU A 378 2.04 1.38 10.04
N GLN A 379 1.16 0.40 10.00
CA GLN A 379 -0.27 0.60 10.25
C GLN A 379 -0.52 0.60 11.75
N VAL A 380 -0.70 1.79 12.33
CA VAL A 380 -1.05 1.94 13.74
C VAL A 380 -2.53 1.61 13.95
N ASN A 381 -3.37 2.01 12.98
CA ASN A 381 -4.77 1.67 12.90
C ASN A 381 -5.26 1.83 11.45
N PRO A 382 -6.52 1.43 11.11
CA PRO A 382 -7.05 1.55 9.74
C PRO A 382 -7.09 2.97 9.16
N MET A 383 -7.03 4.02 10.01
CA MET A 383 -7.05 5.43 9.60
C MET A 383 -5.66 6.08 9.59
N LEU A 384 -4.62 5.44 10.18
CA LEU A 384 -3.29 6.03 10.33
C LEU A 384 -2.22 5.06 9.84
N SER A 385 -1.56 5.41 8.75
CA SER A 385 -0.44 4.66 8.19
C SER A 385 0.80 5.55 8.11
N LEU A 386 1.89 5.15 8.76
CA LEU A 386 3.15 5.87 8.77
C LEU A 386 4.14 5.14 7.86
N THR A 387 4.54 5.75 6.73
CA THR A 387 5.48 5.14 5.80
C THR A 387 6.88 5.00 6.42
N TYR A 388 7.46 3.80 6.37
CA TYR A 388 8.81 3.53 6.92
C TYR A 388 9.88 4.45 6.35
N ASN A 389 9.82 4.73 5.05
CA ASN A 389 10.80 5.63 4.41
C ASN A 389 10.90 6.99 5.12
N ARG A 390 9.75 7.61 5.47
CA ARG A 390 9.73 8.91 6.17
C ARG A 390 10.20 8.79 7.62
N LEU A 391 9.92 7.67 8.28
CA LEU A 391 10.39 7.40 9.63
C LEU A 391 11.93 7.31 9.65
N TYR A 392 12.53 6.62 8.68
CA TYR A 392 13.99 6.56 8.55
C TYR A 392 14.62 7.92 8.25
N ILE A 393 13.96 8.78 7.46
CA ILE A 393 14.44 10.16 7.22
C ILE A 393 14.52 10.94 8.53
N ILE A 394 13.47 10.90 9.35
CA ILE A 394 13.44 11.59 10.65
C ILE A 394 14.54 11.04 11.57
N LEU A 395 14.65 9.72 11.67
CA LEU A 395 15.66 9.05 12.49
C LEU A 395 17.08 9.42 12.07
N PHE A 396 17.34 9.41 10.75
CA PHE A 396 18.63 9.81 10.19
C PHE A 396 18.95 11.28 10.48
N CYS A 397 17.99 12.17 10.37
CA CYS A 397 18.15 13.58 10.71
C CYS A 397 18.56 13.76 12.18
N ILE A 398 17.88 13.09 13.09
CA ILE A 398 18.21 13.13 14.52
C ILE A 398 19.63 12.59 14.78
N MET A 399 19.98 11.47 14.14
CA MET A 399 21.31 10.88 14.26
C MET A 399 22.42 11.82 13.80
N VAL A 400 22.24 12.46 12.63
CA VAL A 400 23.20 13.42 12.08
C VAL A 400 23.29 14.66 12.99
N PHE A 401 22.16 15.17 13.49
CA PHE A 401 22.12 16.31 14.39
C PHE A 401 22.88 16.03 15.70
N ILE A 402 22.63 14.87 16.32
CA ILE A 402 23.37 14.46 17.55
C ILE A 402 24.86 14.30 17.24
N GLY A 403 25.20 13.68 16.11
CA GLY A 403 26.60 13.54 15.69
C GLY A 403 27.29 14.90 15.51
N LEU A 404 26.60 15.84 14.87
CA LEU A 404 27.12 17.20 14.71
C LEU A 404 27.35 17.90 16.07
N VAL A 405 26.37 17.85 16.97
CA VAL A 405 26.50 18.44 18.31
C VAL A 405 27.66 17.81 19.08
N MET A 406 27.88 16.49 18.94
CA MET A 406 29.03 15.82 19.56
C MET A 406 30.36 16.31 18.95
N VAL A 407 30.44 16.42 17.64
CA VAL A 407 31.65 16.94 16.96
C VAL A 407 31.93 18.36 17.40
N LEU A 408 30.93 19.24 17.39
CA LEU A 408 31.09 20.63 17.81
C LEU A 408 31.50 20.79 19.27
N LYS A 409 30.96 19.95 20.18
CA LYS A 409 31.30 20.01 21.62
C LYS A 409 32.66 19.37 21.99
N LYS A 410 33.06 18.32 21.26
CA LYS A 410 34.29 17.56 21.59
C LYS A 410 35.50 18.00 20.79
N THR A 411 35.33 18.76 19.69
CA THR A 411 36.44 19.13 18.83
C THR A 411 36.79 20.61 19.04
N PRO A 412 38.09 20.97 19.22
CA PRO A 412 38.52 22.35 19.42
C PRO A 412 38.37 23.25 18.21
N LEU A 413 37.75 22.75 17.15
CA LEU A 413 37.46 23.53 15.90
C LEU A 413 36.63 24.78 16.20
N VAL A 414 35.69 24.72 17.17
CA VAL A 414 34.89 25.91 17.55
C VAL A 414 35.72 27.00 18.22
N CYS A 415 36.74 26.62 19.02
CA CYS A 415 37.62 27.57 19.65
C CYS A 415 38.56 28.27 18.65
N ARG A 416 38.85 27.66 17.49
CA ARG A 416 39.74 28.20 16.47
C ARG A 416 39.04 29.13 15.47
N PHE A 417 37.71 28.96 15.29
CA PHE A 417 36.91 29.70 14.32
C PHE A 417 35.71 30.45 14.95
N GLY A 418 35.58 30.41 16.28
CA GLY A 418 34.47 31.06 16.99
C GLY A 418 34.58 32.61 16.96
N PRO A 419 33.49 33.32 17.28
CA PRO A 419 33.39 34.77 17.25
C PRO A 419 34.39 35.49 18.16
N TYR A 420 35.03 34.79 19.09
CA TYR A 420 36.08 35.37 19.96
C TYR A 420 37.28 35.93 19.20
N HIS A 421 37.67 35.32 18.09
CA HIS A 421 38.79 35.85 17.28
C HIS A 421 38.39 37.11 16.48
N LYS A 422 37.11 37.23 16.10
CA LYS A 422 36.60 38.45 15.50
C LYS A 422 36.45 39.60 16.52
N ILE A 423 36.09 39.27 17.75
CA ILE A 423 35.97 40.27 18.82
C ILE A 423 37.32 40.86 19.19
N GLU A 424 38.40 40.04 19.22
CA GLU A 424 39.76 40.56 19.43
C GLU A 424 40.23 41.43 18.27
N LEU A 425 39.99 41.03 17.03
CA LEU A 425 40.30 41.86 15.85
C LEU A 425 39.53 43.21 15.84
N TRP A 426 38.27 43.20 16.25
CA TRP A 426 37.47 44.41 16.41
C TRP A 426 37.96 45.27 17.58
N ARG A 427 38.37 44.66 18.68
CA ARG A 427 38.98 45.38 19.81
C ARG A 427 40.31 46.03 19.41
N GLU A 428 41.16 45.38 18.66
CA GLU A 428 42.40 45.95 18.14
C GLU A 428 42.14 47.07 17.14
N GLN A 429 41.19 46.92 16.23
CA GLN A 429 40.80 47.99 15.27
C GLN A 429 40.24 49.23 15.98
N TRP A 430 39.47 49.07 17.06
CA TRP A 430 38.95 50.20 17.84
C TRP A 430 39.96 50.78 18.81
N ALA A 431 40.98 50.04 19.18
CA ALA A 431 42.10 50.55 20.00
C ALA A 431 43.01 51.54 19.24
N PHE A 432 43.02 51.50 17.91
CA PHE A 432 43.77 52.42 17.03
C PHE A 432 42.91 53.54 16.46
N ALA A 433 41.63 53.67 16.82
CA ALA A 433 40.83 54.83 16.40
C ALA A 433 41.28 56.08 17.18
N PRO A 434 41.59 57.17 16.52
CA PRO A 434 41.98 58.43 17.18
C PRO A 434 40.84 58.90 18.10
N ARG A 435 41.17 59.35 19.29
CA ARG A 435 40.25 59.81 20.34
C ARG A 435 39.41 61.06 19.97
N GLU A 436 39.41 61.50 18.71
CA GLU A 436 38.83 62.81 18.27
C GLU A 436 37.30 62.71 17.92
N TRP A 437 36.64 61.52 18.05
CA TRP A 437 35.22 61.36 17.67
C TRP A 437 34.38 60.86 18.81
N MET A 438 34.62 61.29 20.05
CA MET A 438 33.58 61.09 21.08
C MET A 438 33.08 62.50 21.50
N PRO A 439 31.73 62.71 21.41
CA PRO A 439 31.11 63.92 21.93
C PRO A 439 31.12 63.96 23.47
#